data_58de25b9732b56e4a696691a3aa5ccec
#
_entry.id   58de25b9732b56e4a696691a3aa5ccec
#
_cell.length_a   1.000
_cell.length_b   1.000
_cell.length_c   1.000
_cell.angle_alpha   90.00
_cell.angle_beta   90.00
_cell.angle_gamma   90.00
#
_symmetry.space_group_name_H-M   'P 1'
#
loop_
_entity.id
_entity.type
_entity.pdbx_description
1 polymer ?
#
loop_
_entity_poly.entity_id
_entity_poly.type
_entity_poly.pdbx_seq_one_letter_code
_entity_poly.pdbx_strand_id
1 'polypeptide(L)'
;MAIIPRLTTPQTSPDLGPARNNTRGALWLITDMSFNIWALSIAKSLGADLPPIQIVLVRALVGLTVLLPFVVYKGGMVRLANPGLQVLRTLLSTIAMTGNFFAVEKLPFALFTTVNFTRPLLMMALAALLLGERIRPKQWIAGGIGLIGVAIAVDPSGLGAESLSGLGALFASVIAGTIAVIILRRMRNEDALAQMIWQTAGLSITSAVPAIYFWQAPGAHWPILLSIGVFSQLAQFCFMRAHYWAEAGVIAPLGYFSLILSVTVGYFVFLEVPTPGLYLGATLIIGAALMAGHKGKRR
;
A
#
# COMPACT_ATOMS: atom_id res chain seq x y z
N MET A 1 -5.17 6.89 63.38
CA MET A 1 -4.07 6.41 62.52
C MET A 1 -4.48 5.05 61.99
N ALA A 2 -5.22 5.04 60.86
CA ALA A 2 -5.81 3.83 60.28
C ALA A 2 -5.05 3.50 59.00
N ILE A 3 -4.40 2.33 58.97
CA ILE A 3 -3.62 1.80 57.88
C ILE A 3 -4.60 1.21 56.84
N ILE A 4 -4.68 1.83 55.66
CA ILE A 4 -5.45 1.33 54.53
C ILE A 4 -4.56 0.29 53.82
N PRO A 5 -4.99 -0.98 53.65
CA PRO A 5 -4.25 -1.95 52.87
C PRO A 5 -4.36 -1.61 51.37
N ARG A 6 -3.21 -1.49 50.67
CA ARG A 6 -3.15 -1.39 49.24
C ARG A 6 -3.64 -2.70 48.64
N LEU A 7 -4.79 -2.63 47.96
CA LEU A 7 -5.27 -3.69 47.09
C LEU A 7 -4.32 -3.74 45.87
N THR A 8 -3.42 -4.70 45.89
CA THR A 8 -2.66 -5.12 44.67
C THR A 8 -3.65 -5.79 43.74
N THR A 9 -4.09 -5.06 42.72
CA THR A 9 -4.77 -5.67 41.56
C THR A 9 -3.81 -6.70 40.94
N PRO A 10 -4.28 -7.93 40.69
CA PRO A 10 -3.48 -8.89 39.94
C PRO A 10 -3.19 -8.28 38.56
N GLN A 11 -1.92 -8.11 38.22
CA GLN A 11 -1.52 -7.86 36.84
C GLN A 11 -1.96 -9.09 36.03
N THR A 12 -3.06 -8.94 35.31
CA THR A 12 -3.39 -9.88 34.24
C THR A 12 -2.18 -9.90 33.31
N SER A 13 -1.52 -11.05 33.24
CA SER A 13 -0.48 -11.34 32.26
C SER A 13 -0.93 -10.83 30.89
N PRO A 14 -0.07 -10.13 30.12
CA PRO A 14 -0.45 -9.73 28.77
C PRO A 14 -0.84 -10.99 28.00
N ASP A 15 -2.05 -10.97 27.45
CA ASP A 15 -2.56 -12.00 26.58
C ASP A 15 -1.48 -12.25 25.52
N LEU A 16 -0.75 -13.35 25.67
CA LEU A 16 0.23 -13.81 24.70
C LEU A 16 -0.59 -14.25 23.49
N GLY A 17 -0.83 -13.31 22.58
CA GLY A 17 -1.45 -13.62 21.30
C GLY A 17 -0.80 -14.86 20.68
N PRO A 18 -1.49 -15.58 19.79
CA PRO A 18 -1.07 -16.89 19.29
C PRO A 18 0.38 -16.84 18.84
N ALA A 19 1.15 -17.91 19.16
CA ALA A 19 2.57 -18.00 18.90
C ALA A 19 2.88 -17.56 17.46
N ARG A 20 3.60 -16.44 17.31
CA ARG A 20 3.93 -15.84 16.01
C ARG A 20 4.73 -16.86 15.19
N ASN A 21 4.27 -17.13 13.97
CA ASN A 21 4.95 -18.02 13.04
C ASN A 21 5.44 -17.21 11.83
N ASN A 22 6.70 -16.80 11.90
CA ASN A 22 7.32 -15.96 10.88
C ASN A 22 7.31 -16.60 9.49
N THR A 23 7.45 -17.93 9.40
CA THR A 23 7.41 -18.64 8.11
C THR A 23 6.02 -18.57 7.48
N ARG A 24 4.96 -18.79 8.27
CA ARG A 24 3.58 -18.65 7.79
C ARG A 24 3.29 -17.21 7.35
N GLY A 25 3.73 -16.23 8.15
CA GLY A 25 3.57 -14.82 7.80
C GLY A 25 4.32 -14.44 6.52
N ALA A 26 5.53 -14.96 6.31
CA ALA A 26 6.31 -14.77 5.09
C ALA A 26 5.58 -15.35 3.85
N LEU A 27 5.02 -16.56 3.96
CA LEU A 27 4.26 -17.17 2.86
C LEU A 27 3.02 -16.36 2.50
N TRP A 28 2.26 -15.89 3.50
CA TRP A 28 1.12 -15.01 3.27
C TRP A 28 1.53 -13.71 2.59
N LEU A 29 2.67 -13.12 2.95
CA LEU A 29 3.16 -11.89 2.35
C LEU A 29 3.60 -12.09 0.89
N ILE A 30 4.30 -13.18 0.58
CA ILE A 30 4.68 -13.51 -0.81
C ILE A 30 3.43 -13.72 -1.66
N THR A 31 2.41 -14.39 -1.13
CA THR A 31 1.13 -14.59 -1.81
C THR A 31 0.40 -13.27 -2.05
N ASP A 32 0.37 -12.37 -1.06
CA ASP A 32 -0.13 -11.00 -1.21
C ASP A 32 0.55 -10.26 -2.36
N MET A 33 1.88 -10.25 -2.36
CA MET A 33 2.67 -9.58 -3.38
C MET A 33 2.40 -10.16 -4.77
N SER A 34 2.26 -11.47 -4.88
CA SER A 34 1.95 -12.14 -6.15
C SER A 34 0.59 -11.72 -6.68
N PHE A 35 -0.45 -11.69 -5.84
CA PHE A 35 -1.78 -11.21 -6.24
C PHE A 35 -1.78 -9.72 -6.58
N ASN A 36 -1.04 -8.91 -5.83
CA ASN A 36 -0.93 -7.47 -6.09
C ASN A 36 -0.26 -7.19 -7.44
N ILE A 37 0.87 -7.85 -7.72
CA ILE A 37 1.58 -7.69 -8.99
C ILE A 37 0.72 -8.20 -10.14
N TRP A 38 -0.01 -9.29 -9.96
CA TRP A 38 -0.94 -9.81 -10.96
C TRP A 38 -2.05 -8.79 -11.25
N ALA A 39 -2.69 -8.23 -10.23
CA ALA A 39 -3.69 -7.19 -10.39
C ALA A 39 -3.15 -5.93 -11.09
N LEU A 40 -1.92 -5.51 -10.76
CA LEU A 40 -1.25 -4.38 -11.40
C LEU A 40 -0.87 -4.68 -12.85
N SER A 41 -0.45 -5.91 -13.15
CA SER A 41 -0.14 -6.33 -14.52
C SER A 41 -1.37 -6.30 -15.42
N ILE A 42 -2.51 -6.79 -14.91
CA ILE A 42 -3.79 -6.68 -15.60
C ILE A 42 -4.18 -5.22 -15.79
N ALA A 43 -4.05 -4.39 -14.76
CA ALA A 43 -4.33 -2.96 -14.86
C ALA A 43 -3.45 -2.27 -15.91
N LYS A 44 -2.16 -2.64 -16.00
CA LYS A 44 -1.24 -2.12 -17.01
C LYS A 44 -1.67 -2.55 -18.42
N SER A 45 -2.09 -3.80 -18.61
CA SER A 45 -2.55 -4.29 -19.89
C SER A 45 -3.85 -3.65 -20.37
N LEU A 46 -4.69 -3.16 -19.46
CA LEU A 46 -5.97 -2.49 -19.74
C LEU A 46 -5.85 -0.96 -19.83
N GLY A 47 -4.72 -0.40 -19.39
CA GLY A 47 -4.59 1.04 -19.18
C GLY A 47 -4.79 1.89 -20.44
N ALA A 48 -4.46 1.37 -21.62
CA ALA A 48 -4.70 2.05 -22.90
C ALA A 48 -6.19 2.15 -23.25
N ASP A 49 -7.01 1.21 -22.75
CA ASP A 49 -8.41 1.05 -23.15
C ASP A 49 -9.40 1.56 -22.10
N LEU A 50 -9.00 1.63 -20.84
CA LEU A 50 -9.92 1.96 -19.73
C LEU A 50 -9.34 3.03 -18.79
N PRO A 51 -10.12 4.07 -18.45
CA PRO A 51 -9.68 5.09 -17.51
C PRO A 51 -9.31 4.50 -16.13
N PRO A 52 -8.18 4.89 -15.53
CA PRO A 52 -7.73 4.39 -14.24
C PRO A 52 -8.77 4.50 -13.12
N ILE A 53 -9.55 5.56 -13.09
CA ILE A 53 -10.61 5.77 -12.10
C ILE A 53 -11.77 4.76 -12.24
N GLN A 54 -12.04 4.29 -13.47
CA GLN A 54 -13.03 3.25 -13.74
C GLN A 54 -12.54 1.89 -13.19
N ILE A 55 -11.24 1.60 -13.33
CA ILE A 55 -10.63 0.40 -12.73
C ILE A 55 -10.76 0.45 -11.21
N VAL A 56 -10.53 1.61 -10.59
CA VAL A 56 -10.71 1.81 -9.13
C VAL A 56 -12.17 1.56 -8.73
N LEU A 57 -13.14 2.08 -9.48
CA LEU A 57 -14.56 1.87 -9.19
C LEU A 57 -14.94 0.39 -9.25
N VAL A 58 -14.64 -0.28 -10.35
CA VAL A 58 -15.01 -1.70 -10.53
C VAL A 58 -14.33 -2.57 -9.47
N ARG A 59 -13.04 -2.34 -9.18
CA ARG A 59 -12.33 -3.00 -8.09
C ARG A 59 -13.02 -2.81 -6.74
N ALA A 60 -13.47 -1.58 -6.44
CA ALA A 60 -14.14 -1.29 -5.18
C ALA A 60 -15.52 -1.95 -5.08
N LEU A 61 -16.29 -1.97 -6.18
CA LEU A 61 -17.59 -2.65 -6.25
C LEU A 61 -17.44 -4.17 -6.06
N VAL A 62 -16.47 -4.79 -6.74
CA VAL A 62 -16.16 -6.22 -6.53
C VAL A 62 -15.73 -6.46 -5.08
N GLY A 63 -14.93 -5.55 -4.51
CA GLY A 63 -14.54 -5.60 -3.11
C GLY A 63 -15.72 -5.55 -2.15
N LEU A 64 -16.72 -4.71 -2.41
CA LEU A 64 -17.96 -4.65 -1.62
C LEU A 64 -18.75 -5.94 -1.70
N THR A 65 -18.90 -6.55 -2.88
CA THR A 65 -19.63 -7.82 -3.03
C THR A 65 -18.95 -8.94 -2.24
N VAL A 66 -17.62 -8.98 -2.20
CA VAL A 66 -16.85 -9.95 -1.39
C VAL A 66 -17.00 -9.69 0.11
N LEU A 67 -17.12 -8.43 0.53
CA LEU A 67 -17.27 -8.07 1.94
C LEU A 67 -18.72 -8.17 2.43
N LEU A 68 -19.70 -8.16 1.55
CA LEU A 68 -21.14 -8.16 1.88
C LEU A 68 -21.56 -9.29 2.83
N PRO A 69 -21.15 -10.57 2.65
CA PRO A 69 -21.49 -11.65 3.58
C PRO A 69 -21.00 -11.36 5.00
N PHE A 70 -19.83 -10.73 5.16
CA PHE A 70 -19.27 -10.40 6.48
C PHE A 70 -20.04 -9.27 7.16
N VAL A 71 -20.56 -8.30 6.36
CA VAL A 71 -21.44 -7.22 6.87
C VAL A 71 -22.73 -7.81 7.41
N VAL A 72 -23.36 -8.72 6.64
CA VAL A 72 -24.60 -9.39 7.04
C VAL A 72 -24.38 -10.25 8.28
N TYR A 73 -23.30 -11.02 8.33
CA TYR A 73 -22.97 -11.86 9.48
C TYR A 73 -22.77 -11.06 10.78
N LYS A 74 -22.18 -9.85 10.71
CA LYS A 74 -22.01 -8.96 11.87
C LYS A 74 -23.26 -8.15 12.24
N GLY A 75 -24.36 -8.29 11.54
CA GLY A 75 -25.61 -7.58 11.82
C GLY A 75 -25.63 -6.13 11.35
N GLY A 76 -24.79 -5.76 10.39
CA GLY A 76 -24.78 -4.44 9.77
C GLY A 76 -23.45 -3.68 9.83
N MET A 77 -23.47 -2.44 9.35
CA MET A 77 -22.29 -1.56 9.35
C MET A 77 -21.93 -1.12 10.78
N VAL A 78 -20.71 -1.43 11.20
CA VAL A 78 -20.18 -0.97 12.50
C VAL A 78 -19.89 0.53 12.42
N ARG A 79 -20.30 1.27 13.46
CA ARG A 79 -20.02 2.71 13.56
C ARG A 79 -18.54 2.95 13.82
N LEU A 80 -18.00 3.98 13.15
CA LEU A 80 -16.66 4.49 13.41
C LEU A 80 -16.73 5.67 14.39
N ALA A 81 -15.74 5.77 15.28
CA ALA A 81 -15.63 6.89 16.20
C ALA A 81 -15.24 8.20 15.48
N ASN A 82 -14.44 8.09 14.40
CA ASN A 82 -13.92 9.25 13.67
C ASN A 82 -14.28 9.22 12.18
N PRO A 83 -15.55 9.46 11.80
CA PRO A 83 -15.99 9.39 10.40
C PRO A 83 -15.29 10.42 9.50
N GLY A 84 -14.98 11.62 10.00
CA GLY A 84 -14.27 12.64 9.23
C GLY A 84 -12.86 12.22 8.81
N LEU A 85 -12.11 11.58 9.69
CA LEU A 85 -10.80 11.01 9.33
C LEU A 85 -10.94 9.89 8.31
N GLN A 86 -11.98 9.08 8.40
CA GLN A 86 -12.23 8.02 7.43
C GLN A 86 -12.56 8.59 6.04
N VAL A 87 -13.37 9.66 5.96
CA VAL A 87 -13.66 10.33 4.69
C VAL A 87 -12.38 10.89 4.06
N LEU A 88 -11.57 11.61 4.85
CA LEU A 88 -10.29 12.14 4.36
C LEU A 88 -9.35 11.00 3.89
N ARG A 89 -9.24 9.92 4.66
CA ARG A 89 -8.47 8.74 4.29
C ARG A 89 -8.95 8.14 2.98
N THR A 90 -10.26 8.04 2.79
CA THR A 90 -10.87 7.49 1.57
C THR A 90 -10.56 8.35 0.35
N LEU A 91 -10.72 9.68 0.45
CA LEU A 91 -10.38 10.61 -0.63
C LEU A 91 -8.91 10.49 -1.04
N LEU A 92 -8.01 10.50 -0.05
CA LEU A 92 -6.57 10.31 -0.30
C LEU A 92 -6.26 8.93 -0.92
N SER A 93 -6.97 7.89 -0.49
CA SER A 93 -6.82 6.56 -1.07
C SER A 93 -7.33 6.48 -2.51
N THR A 94 -8.40 7.20 -2.84
CA THR A 94 -8.92 7.29 -4.22
C THR A 94 -7.87 7.95 -5.12
N ILE A 95 -7.30 9.08 -4.69
CA ILE A 95 -6.21 9.76 -5.41
C ILE A 95 -5.02 8.83 -5.57
N ALA A 96 -4.61 8.16 -4.49
CA ALA A 96 -3.47 7.26 -4.50
C ALA A 96 -3.67 6.08 -5.45
N MET A 97 -4.84 5.46 -5.45
CA MET A 97 -5.13 4.31 -6.32
C MET A 97 -5.26 4.70 -7.78
N THR A 98 -5.99 5.78 -8.06
CA THR A 98 -6.12 6.29 -9.43
C THR A 98 -4.75 6.68 -10.00
N GLY A 99 -3.94 7.40 -9.21
CA GLY A 99 -2.59 7.76 -9.59
C GLY A 99 -1.67 6.55 -9.79
N ASN A 100 -1.80 5.49 -8.97
CA ASN A 100 -1.05 4.25 -9.16
C ASN A 100 -1.42 3.54 -10.48
N PHE A 101 -2.72 3.41 -10.79
CA PHE A 101 -3.14 2.75 -12.02
C PHE A 101 -2.76 3.57 -13.26
N PHE A 102 -2.88 4.89 -13.20
CA PHE A 102 -2.39 5.78 -14.26
C PHE A 102 -0.87 5.66 -14.45
N ALA A 103 -0.11 5.63 -13.35
CA ALA A 103 1.33 5.56 -13.41
C ALA A 103 1.84 4.20 -13.93
N VAL A 104 1.23 3.08 -13.53
CA VAL A 104 1.65 1.75 -13.99
C VAL A 104 1.43 1.53 -15.48
N GLU A 105 0.45 2.22 -16.05
CA GLU A 105 0.21 2.27 -17.50
C GLU A 105 1.37 2.97 -18.25
N LYS A 106 1.80 4.14 -17.73
CA LYS A 106 2.74 5.05 -18.39
C LYS A 106 4.21 4.75 -18.10
N LEU A 107 4.49 3.94 -17.08
CA LEU A 107 5.86 3.68 -16.62
C LEU A 107 6.25 2.20 -16.78
N PRO A 108 7.56 1.91 -16.99
CA PRO A 108 8.08 0.56 -16.83
C PRO A 108 7.77 0.00 -15.44
N PHE A 109 7.39 -1.28 -15.38
CA PHE A 109 6.89 -1.91 -14.14
C PHE A 109 7.92 -1.86 -13.01
N ALA A 110 9.19 -2.09 -13.36
CA ALA A 110 10.29 -2.04 -12.43
C ALA A 110 10.54 -0.62 -11.87
N LEU A 111 10.45 0.42 -12.72
CA LEU A 111 10.57 1.82 -12.31
C LEU A 111 9.41 2.21 -11.39
N PHE A 112 8.17 1.88 -11.75
CA PHE A 112 6.99 2.08 -10.91
C PHE A 112 7.18 1.48 -9.52
N THR A 113 7.63 0.23 -9.42
CA THR A 113 7.87 -0.46 -8.15
C THR A 113 9.01 0.18 -7.37
N THR A 114 10.11 0.54 -8.05
CA THR A 114 11.28 1.19 -7.43
C THR A 114 10.89 2.51 -6.77
N VAL A 115 10.13 3.37 -7.45
CA VAL A 115 9.65 4.64 -6.89
C VAL A 115 8.71 4.39 -5.70
N ASN A 116 7.86 3.37 -5.75
CA ASN A 116 6.99 3.01 -4.62
C ASN A 116 7.79 2.62 -3.35
N PHE A 117 9.02 2.15 -3.46
CA PHE A 117 9.89 1.90 -2.29
C PHE A 117 10.35 3.16 -1.56
N THR A 118 10.07 4.36 -2.07
CA THR A 118 10.25 5.60 -1.31
C THR A 118 9.19 5.78 -0.21
N ARG A 119 8.08 5.04 -0.25
CA ARG A 119 7.01 5.13 0.78
C ARG A 119 7.50 5.02 2.21
N PRO A 120 8.36 4.07 2.60
CA PRO A 120 8.86 3.98 3.96
C PRO A 120 9.63 5.24 4.39
N LEU A 121 10.40 5.84 3.47
CA LEU A 121 11.16 7.06 3.73
C LEU A 121 10.22 8.26 3.89
N LEU A 122 9.24 8.39 3.01
CA LEU A 122 8.22 9.42 3.10
C LEU A 122 7.34 9.25 4.34
N MET A 123 6.99 8.00 4.68
CA MET A 123 6.26 7.67 5.91
C MET A 123 7.00 8.17 7.15
N MET A 124 8.31 7.96 7.19
CA MET A 124 9.17 8.44 8.27
C MET A 124 9.15 9.97 8.36
N ALA A 125 9.36 10.67 7.24
CA ALA A 125 9.37 12.14 7.21
C ALA A 125 8.00 12.72 7.63
N LEU A 126 6.91 12.19 7.09
CA LEU A 126 5.55 12.63 7.43
C LEU A 126 5.14 12.26 8.87
N ALA A 127 5.60 11.12 9.39
CA ALA A 127 5.37 10.77 10.80
C ALA A 127 6.05 11.77 11.75
N ALA A 128 7.25 12.24 11.41
CA ALA A 128 7.89 13.30 12.19
C ALA A 128 7.09 14.61 12.15
N LEU A 129 6.65 15.02 10.96
CA LEU A 129 5.96 16.30 10.76
C LEU A 129 4.54 16.29 11.34
N LEU A 130 3.78 15.20 11.11
CA LEU A 130 2.35 15.12 11.45
C LEU A 130 2.06 14.50 12.81
N LEU A 131 2.94 13.61 13.31
CA LEU A 131 2.79 12.92 14.58
C LEU A 131 3.76 13.42 15.65
N GLY A 132 4.69 14.33 15.29
CA GLY A 132 5.71 14.85 16.20
C GLY A 132 6.73 13.78 16.64
N GLU A 133 6.88 12.70 15.86
CA GLU A 133 7.83 11.64 16.19
C GLU A 133 9.27 12.14 16.00
N ARG A 134 10.15 11.87 16.98
CA ARG A 134 11.56 12.22 16.89
C ARG A 134 12.29 11.24 15.98
N ILE A 135 12.75 11.75 14.83
CA ILE A 135 13.53 10.99 13.87
C ILE A 135 15.02 11.09 14.23
N ARG A 136 15.70 9.96 14.20
CA ARG A 136 17.15 9.88 14.43
C ARG A 136 17.92 10.42 13.23
N PRO A 137 19.10 11.05 13.43
CA PRO A 137 19.93 11.55 12.32
C PRO A 137 20.22 10.49 11.24
N LYS A 138 20.44 9.23 11.65
CA LYS A 138 20.63 8.10 10.73
C LYS A 138 19.49 7.92 9.75
N GLN A 139 18.26 8.18 10.19
CA GLN A 139 17.06 8.05 9.36
C GLN A 139 16.97 9.19 8.33
N TRP A 140 17.41 10.40 8.69
CA TRP A 140 17.53 11.51 7.74
C TRP A 140 18.58 11.24 6.66
N ILE A 141 19.74 10.68 7.05
CA ILE A 141 20.78 10.24 6.10
C ILE A 141 20.20 9.17 5.15
N ALA A 142 19.48 8.18 5.70
CA ALA A 142 18.82 7.18 4.90
C ALA A 142 17.81 7.80 3.92
N GLY A 143 17.03 8.79 4.36
CA GLY A 143 16.12 9.54 3.49
C GLY A 143 16.85 10.21 2.32
N GLY A 144 17.98 10.87 2.58
CA GLY A 144 18.82 11.49 1.56
C GLY A 144 19.36 10.47 0.54
N ILE A 145 19.90 9.34 1.02
CA ILE A 145 20.40 8.26 0.15
C ILE A 145 19.25 7.70 -0.71
N GLY A 146 18.08 7.50 -0.12
CA GLY A 146 16.90 7.03 -0.86
C GLY A 146 16.46 7.97 -1.97
N LEU A 147 16.46 9.29 -1.72
CA LEU A 147 16.15 10.31 -2.74
C LEU A 147 17.17 10.31 -3.89
N ILE A 148 18.46 10.17 -3.57
CA ILE A 148 19.51 10.02 -4.61
C ILE A 148 19.25 8.75 -5.43
N GLY A 149 18.89 7.65 -4.77
CA GLY A 149 18.52 6.40 -5.44
C GLY A 149 17.33 6.56 -6.41
N VAL A 150 16.30 7.34 -6.02
CA VAL A 150 15.18 7.65 -6.92
C VAL A 150 15.65 8.47 -8.12
N ALA A 151 16.45 9.50 -7.90
CA ALA A 151 16.96 10.35 -8.99
C ALA A 151 17.77 9.55 -10.02
N ILE A 152 18.58 8.59 -9.57
CA ILE A 152 19.33 7.68 -10.44
C ILE A 152 18.40 6.69 -11.17
N ALA A 153 17.40 6.13 -10.46
CA ALA A 153 16.48 5.16 -11.04
C ALA A 153 15.56 5.76 -12.11
N VAL A 154 15.17 7.02 -11.92
CA VAL A 154 14.24 7.71 -12.81
C VAL A 154 14.90 8.10 -14.12
N ASP A 155 16.19 8.41 -14.13
CA ASP A 155 16.95 8.88 -15.31
C ASP A 155 16.10 9.76 -16.26
N PRO A 156 15.93 11.06 -15.95
CA PRO A 156 14.98 11.90 -16.70
C PRO A 156 15.39 12.15 -18.15
N SER A 157 16.63 11.83 -18.52
CA SER A 157 17.20 12.12 -19.85
C SER A 157 16.52 11.32 -20.99
N GLY A 158 15.94 10.16 -20.65
CA GLY A 158 15.28 9.28 -21.64
C GLY A 158 13.73 9.29 -21.55
N LEU A 159 13.13 10.13 -20.69
CA LEU A 159 11.68 10.12 -20.44
C LEU A 159 10.94 11.06 -21.38
N GLY A 160 9.97 10.52 -22.14
CA GLY A 160 9.00 11.33 -22.89
C GLY A 160 7.97 12.01 -21.99
N ALA A 161 7.17 12.92 -22.57
CA ALA A 161 6.14 13.67 -21.82
C ALA A 161 5.12 12.76 -21.12
N GLU A 162 4.78 11.60 -21.71
CA GLU A 162 3.89 10.62 -21.09
C GLU A 162 4.47 10.00 -19.83
N SER A 163 5.75 9.63 -19.85
CA SER A 163 6.44 9.09 -18.69
C SER A 163 6.57 10.13 -17.56
N LEU A 164 6.77 11.41 -17.91
CA LEU A 164 6.77 12.50 -16.91
C LEU A 164 5.41 12.66 -16.24
N SER A 165 4.30 12.56 -16.99
CA SER A 165 2.96 12.59 -16.42
C SER A 165 2.70 11.39 -15.50
N GLY A 166 3.16 10.21 -15.89
CA GLY A 166 3.14 8.99 -15.08
C GLY A 166 3.92 9.13 -13.77
N LEU A 167 5.13 9.70 -13.82
CA LEU A 167 5.93 9.99 -12.62
C LEU A 167 5.25 10.99 -11.69
N GLY A 168 4.70 12.07 -12.23
CA GLY A 168 3.94 13.06 -11.45
C GLY A 168 2.77 12.41 -10.71
N ALA A 169 1.98 11.60 -11.42
CA ALA A 169 0.88 10.84 -10.84
C ALA A 169 1.35 9.84 -9.77
N LEU A 170 2.49 9.18 -9.99
CA LEU A 170 3.08 8.24 -9.03
C LEU A 170 3.53 8.94 -7.75
N PHE A 171 4.22 10.07 -7.83
CA PHE A 171 4.61 10.84 -6.65
C PHE A 171 3.39 11.35 -5.88
N ALA A 172 2.39 11.90 -6.57
CA ALA A 172 1.13 12.30 -5.94
C ALA A 172 0.45 11.12 -5.23
N SER A 173 0.42 9.95 -5.87
CA SER A 173 -0.09 8.70 -5.32
C SER A 173 0.68 8.24 -4.07
N VAL A 174 2.02 8.27 -4.11
CA VAL A 174 2.88 7.90 -2.98
C VAL A 174 2.65 8.84 -1.79
N ILE A 175 2.53 10.13 -2.02
CA ILE A 175 2.25 11.13 -0.97
C ILE A 175 0.86 10.90 -0.38
N ALA A 176 -0.18 10.88 -1.22
CA ALA A 176 -1.56 10.71 -0.78
C ALA A 176 -1.76 9.38 -0.05
N GLY A 177 -1.22 8.29 -0.59
CA GLY A 177 -1.28 6.96 0.02
C GLY A 177 -0.54 6.90 1.36
N THR A 178 0.60 7.59 1.48
CA THR A 178 1.34 7.64 2.75
C THR A 178 0.56 8.40 3.82
N ILE A 179 -0.06 9.53 3.47
CA ILE A 179 -0.92 10.29 4.39
C ILE A 179 -2.14 9.43 4.80
N ALA A 180 -2.75 8.71 3.86
CA ALA A 180 -3.85 7.80 4.15
C ALA A 180 -3.46 6.70 5.16
N VAL A 181 -2.24 6.15 5.06
CA VAL A 181 -1.72 5.18 6.04
C VAL A 181 -1.44 5.82 7.40
N ILE A 182 -0.99 7.08 7.47
CA ILE A 182 -0.84 7.80 8.74
C ILE A 182 -2.20 7.99 9.42
N ILE A 183 -3.22 8.35 8.67
CA ILE A 183 -4.60 8.46 9.19
C ILE A 183 -5.07 7.10 9.70
N LEU A 184 -4.83 6.02 8.95
CA LEU A 184 -5.13 4.65 9.39
C LEU A 184 -4.47 4.33 10.75
N ARG A 185 -3.20 4.72 10.94
CA ARG A 185 -2.49 4.54 12.22
C ARG A 185 -3.15 5.32 13.37
N ARG A 186 -3.67 6.52 13.11
CA ARG A 186 -4.45 7.28 14.10
C ARG A 186 -5.74 6.57 14.48
N MET A 187 -6.34 5.84 13.54
CA MET A 187 -7.59 5.08 13.73
C MET A 187 -7.35 3.63 14.18
N ARG A 188 -6.19 3.29 14.71
CA ARG A 188 -5.81 1.91 15.08
C ARG A 188 -6.73 1.23 16.10
N ASN A 189 -7.47 2.01 16.87
CA ASN A 189 -8.39 1.51 17.89
C ASN A 189 -9.80 1.20 17.34
N GLU A 190 -10.05 1.52 16.07
CA GLU A 190 -11.29 1.18 15.37
C GLU A 190 -11.31 -0.29 14.93
N ASP A 191 -12.49 -0.88 14.83
CA ASP A 191 -12.63 -2.25 14.30
C ASP A 191 -12.08 -2.35 12.88
N ALA A 192 -11.16 -3.29 12.66
CA ALA A 192 -10.47 -3.44 11.37
C ALA A 192 -11.44 -3.78 10.23
N LEU A 193 -12.45 -4.61 10.49
CA LEU A 193 -13.47 -4.96 9.48
C LEU A 193 -14.34 -3.75 9.15
N ALA A 194 -14.74 -2.96 10.17
CA ALA A 194 -15.45 -1.71 9.96
C ALA A 194 -14.65 -0.77 9.07
N GLN A 195 -13.36 -0.58 9.36
CA GLN A 195 -12.48 0.24 8.54
C GLN A 195 -12.38 -0.24 7.09
N MET A 196 -12.32 -1.57 6.86
CA MET A 196 -12.30 -2.14 5.51
C MET A 196 -13.60 -1.86 4.75
N ILE A 197 -14.75 -2.09 5.39
CA ILE A 197 -16.07 -1.86 4.80
C ILE A 197 -16.24 -0.39 4.42
N TRP A 198 -15.99 0.51 5.38
CA TRP A 198 -16.09 1.95 5.14
C TRP A 198 -15.10 2.45 4.09
N GLN A 199 -13.88 1.89 4.07
CA GLN A 199 -12.88 2.24 3.06
C GLN A 199 -13.34 1.81 1.67
N THR A 200 -13.84 0.58 1.52
CA THR A 200 -14.26 0.04 0.22
C THR A 200 -15.54 0.71 -0.27
N ALA A 201 -16.52 0.92 0.63
CA ALA A 201 -17.73 1.66 0.31
C ALA A 201 -17.44 3.13 -0.07
N GLY A 202 -16.61 3.80 0.73
CA GLY A 202 -16.20 5.16 0.45
C GLY A 202 -15.42 5.27 -0.86
N LEU A 203 -14.54 4.31 -1.16
CA LEU A 203 -13.81 4.25 -2.42
C LEU A 203 -14.78 4.10 -3.61
N SER A 204 -15.82 3.26 -3.48
CA SER A 204 -16.87 3.13 -4.50
C SER A 204 -17.61 4.45 -4.72
N ILE A 205 -17.96 5.16 -3.65
CA ILE A 205 -18.68 6.42 -3.73
C ILE A 205 -17.80 7.52 -4.35
N THR A 206 -16.56 7.67 -3.86
CA THR A 206 -15.67 8.75 -4.32
C THR A 206 -15.16 8.55 -5.74
N SER A 207 -15.05 7.30 -6.21
CA SER A 207 -14.66 7.01 -7.59
C SER A 207 -15.87 6.98 -8.56
N ALA A 208 -17.11 6.83 -8.06
CA ALA A 208 -18.30 6.67 -8.92
C ALA A 208 -18.51 7.86 -9.84
N VAL A 209 -18.55 9.08 -9.30
CA VAL A 209 -18.84 10.29 -10.09
C VAL A 209 -17.82 10.49 -11.21
N PRO A 210 -16.51 10.55 -10.95
CA PRO A 210 -15.54 10.70 -12.02
C PRO A 210 -15.47 9.48 -12.95
N ALA A 211 -15.67 8.27 -12.43
CA ALA A 211 -15.66 7.07 -13.27
C ALA A 211 -16.86 7.03 -14.23
N ILE A 212 -18.04 7.48 -13.82
CA ILE A 212 -19.22 7.57 -14.71
C ILE A 212 -19.01 8.64 -15.78
N TYR A 213 -18.40 9.78 -15.42
CA TYR A 213 -18.12 10.85 -16.36
C TYR A 213 -17.14 10.45 -17.48
N PHE A 214 -16.08 9.70 -17.12
CA PHE A 214 -15.08 9.22 -18.06
C PHE A 214 -15.34 7.76 -18.49
N TRP A 215 -16.56 7.25 -18.32
CA TRP A 215 -16.86 5.84 -18.54
C TRP A 215 -16.61 5.42 -19.99
N GLN A 216 -15.81 4.38 -20.15
CA GLN A 216 -15.62 3.68 -21.40
C GLN A 216 -16.18 2.27 -21.28
N ALA A 217 -16.93 1.82 -22.30
CA ALA A 217 -17.52 0.50 -22.27
C ALA A 217 -16.43 -0.58 -22.28
N PRO A 218 -16.31 -1.44 -21.25
CA PRO A 218 -15.24 -2.43 -21.21
C PRO A 218 -15.33 -3.51 -22.29
N GLY A 219 -16.48 -3.67 -22.97
CA GLY A 219 -16.62 -4.66 -24.02
C GLY A 219 -16.21 -6.07 -23.59
N ALA A 220 -15.26 -6.67 -24.32
CA ALA A 220 -14.69 -7.99 -24.03
C ALA A 220 -13.77 -7.99 -22.77
N HIS A 221 -13.38 -6.84 -22.24
CA HIS A 221 -12.45 -6.75 -21.09
C HIS A 221 -13.14 -6.96 -19.73
N TRP A 222 -14.46 -7.12 -19.66
CA TRP A 222 -15.17 -7.33 -18.41
C TRP A 222 -14.60 -8.45 -17.51
N PRO A 223 -14.32 -9.66 -18.01
CA PRO A 223 -13.80 -10.73 -17.15
C PRO A 223 -12.45 -10.36 -16.52
N ILE A 224 -11.58 -9.73 -17.32
CA ILE A 224 -10.26 -9.30 -16.88
C ILE A 224 -10.38 -8.16 -15.85
N LEU A 225 -11.24 -7.19 -16.10
CA LEU A 225 -11.50 -6.06 -15.21
C LEU A 225 -12.06 -6.52 -13.85
N LEU A 226 -13.00 -7.45 -13.85
CA LEU A 226 -13.54 -8.05 -12.62
C LEU A 226 -12.48 -8.82 -11.84
N SER A 227 -11.55 -9.50 -12.54
CA SER A 227 -10.48 -10.25 -11.90
C SER A 227 -9.53 -9.37 -11.08
N ILE A 228 -9.30 -8.09 -11.48
CA ILE A 228 -8.52 -7.13 -10.70
C ILE A 228 -9.13 -6.95 -9.29
N GLY A 229 -10.46 -6.83 -9.22
CA GLY A 229 -11.17 -6.70 -7.95
C GLY A 229 -10.96 -7.92 -7.05
N VAL A 230 -11.10 -9.13 -7.60
CA VAL A 230 -10.91 -10.39 -6.88
C VAL A 230 -9.46 -10.53 -6.39
N PHE A 231 -8.48 -10.38 -7.27
CA PHE A 231 -7.06 -10.48 -6.89
C PHE A 231 -6.66 -9.43 -5.86
N SER A 232 -7.18 -8.21 -5.97
CA SER A 232 -6.91 -7.16 -4.99
C SER A 232 -7.50 -7.48 -3.62
N GLN A 233 -8.67 -8.11 -3.53
CA GLN A 233 -9.24 -8.52 -2.23
C GLN A 233 -8.50 -9.72 -1.64
N LEU A 234 -8.09 -10.68 -2.48
CA LEU A 234 -7.23 -11.78 -2.04
C LEU A 234 -5.89 -11.26 -1.51
N ALA A 235 -5.27 -10.32 -2.22
CA ALA A 235 -4.05 -9.65 -1.77
C ALA A 235 -4.28 -8.99 -0.41
N GLN A 236 -5.33 -8.19 -0.25
CA GLN A 236 -5.64 -7.52 1.00
C GLN A 236 -5.86 -8.51 2.16
N PHE A 237 -6.53 -9.63 1.91
CA PHE A 237 -6.70 -10.69 2.90
C PHE A 237 -5.35 -11.31 3.28
N CYS A 238 -4.52 -11.66 2.29
CA CYS A 238 -3.18 -12.22 2.50
C CYS A 238 -2.30 -11.24 3.27
N PHE A 239 -2.35 -9.95 2.94
CA PHE A 239 -1.64 -8.88 3.64
C PHE A 239 -1.99 -8.85 5.14
N MET A 240 -3.28 -8.88 5.49
CA MET A 240 -3.71 -8.91 6.88
C MET A 240 -3.22 -10.17 7.60
N ARG A 241 -3.32 -11.34 6.95
CA ARG A 241 -2.84 -12.61 7.51
C ARG A 241 -1.33 -12.61 7.71
N ALA A 242 -0.56 -12.01 6.79
CA ALA A 242 0.88 -11.84 6.94
C ALA A 242 1.22 -11.07 8.22
N HIS A 243 0.57 -9.93 8.42
CA HIS A 243 0.81 -9.07 9.60
C HIS A 243 0.29 -9.68 10.91
N TYR A 244 -0.67 -10.58 10.84
CA TYR A 244 -1.15 -11.33 12.01
C TYR A 244 -0.12 -12.37 12.47
N TRP A 245 0.52 -13.11 11.54
CA TRP A 245 1.41 -14.21 11.86
C TRP A 245 2.87 -13.82 12.05
N ALA A 246 3.36 -12.78 11.38
CA ALA A 246 4.77 -12.41 11.40
C ALA A 246 5.05 -11.05 12.05
N GLU A 247 6.25 -10.93 12.57
CA GLU A 247 6.76 -9.68 13.13
C GLU A 247 7.12 -8.68 12.02
N ALA A 248 6.94 -7.38 12.32
CA ALA A 248 7.27 -6.31 11.38
C ALA A 248 8.72 -6.36 10.91
N GLY A 249 9.65 -6.85 11.75
CA GLY A 249 11.06 -7.01 11.39
C GLY A 249 11.33 -8.07 10.32
N VAL A 250 10.41 -9.04 10.15
CA VAL A 250 10.48 -10.06 9.09
C VAL A 250 9.75 -9.58 7.84
N ILE A 251 8.59 -8.94 8.02
CA ILE A 251 7.76 -8.45 6.91
C ILE A 251 8.46 -7.36 6.11
N ALA A 252 9.12 -6.40 6.76
CA ALA A 252 9.72 -5.27 6.09
C ALA A 252 10.81 -5.64 5.06
N PRO A 253 11.78 -6.51 5.37
CA PRO A 253 12.75 -6.96 4.38
C PRO A 253 12.13 -7.78 3.25
N LEU A 254 11.13 -8.63 3.57
CA LEU A 254 10.45 -9.44 2.56
C LEU A 254 9.67 -8.57 1.56
N GLY A 255 9.27 -7.35 1.96
CA GLY A 255 8.62 -6.39 1.07
C GLY A 255 9.42 -6.12 -0.21
N TYR A 256 10.75 -6.18 -0.14
CA TYR A 256 11.61 -5.97 -1.32
C TYR A 256 11.54 -7.10 -2.36
N PHE A 257 10.98 -8.26 -1.99
CA PHE A 257 10.73 -9.34 -2.95
C PHE A 257 9.76 -8.90 -4.06
N SER A 258 8.89 -7.92 -3.80
CA SER A 258 8.01 -7.36 -4.82
C SER A 258 8.78 -6.71 -5.98
N LEU A 259 10.00 -6.22 -5.77
CA LEU A 259 10.86 -5.71 -6.85
C LEU A 259 11.31 -6.85 -7.77
N ILE A 260 11.71 -7.98 -7.20
CA ILE A 260 12.11 -9.17 -7.99
C ILE A 260 10.91 -9.61 -8.84
N LEU A 261 9.72 -9.71 -8.25
CA LEU A 261 8.51 -10.06 -8.98
C LEU A 261 8.17 -9.04 -10.07
N SER A 262 8.29 -7.73 -9.79
CA SER A 262 7.97 -6.70 -10.79
C SER A 262 8.97 -6.66 -11.95
N VAL A 263 10.26 -6.84 -11.68
CA VAL A 263 11.29 -6.96 -12.73
C VAL A 263 11.03 -8.19 -13.59
N THR A 264 10.71 -9.32 -12.94
CA THR A 264 10.40 -10.58 -13.65
C THR A 264 9.18 -10.43 -14.56
N VAL A 265 8.09 -9.87 -14.04
CA VAL A 265 6.87 -9.64 -14.82
C VAL A 265 7.10 -8.57 -15.89
N GLY A 266 7.81 -7.49 -15.58
CA GLY A 266 8.18 -6.45 -16.56
C GLY A 266 8.93 -7.04 -17.74
N TYR A 267 9.92 -7.89 -17.48
CA TYR A 267 10.73 -8.51 -18.51
C TYR A 267 9.96 -9.56 -19.34
N PHE A 268 9.30 -10.53 -18.68
CA PHE A 268 8.66 -11.65 -19.39
C PHE A 268 7.30 -11.32 -20.00
N VAL A 269 6.52 -10.43 -19.37
CA VAL A 269 5.16 -10.12 -19.81
C VAL A 269 5.13 -8.86 -20.67
N PHE A 270 5.89 -7.83 -20.28
CA PHE A 270 5.87 -6.52 -20.95
C PHE A 270 7.10 -6.26 -21.82
N LEU A 271 8.05 -7.21 -21.88
CA LEU A 271 9.31 -7.10 -22.63
C LEU A 271 10.14 -5.86 -22.25
N GLU A 272 10.01 -5.42 -21.00
CA GLU A 272 10.73 -4.27 -20.45
C GLU A 272 12.14 -4.68 -20.05
N VAL A 273 13.15 -4.03 -20.62
CA VAL A 273 14.55 -4.25 -20.24
C VAL A 273 14.95 -3.21 -19.20
N PRO A 274 15.22 -3.61 -17.93
CA PRO A 274 15.62 -2.68 -16.88
C PRO A 274 16.95 -2.01 -17.20
N THR A 275 17.02 -0.69 -17.02
CA THR A 275 18.25 0.07 -17.21
C THR A 275 19.27 -0.17 -16.08
N PRO A 276 20.60 -0.03 -16.33
CA PRO A 276 21.59 -0.09 -15.25
C PRO A 276 21.34 0.91 -14.12
N GLY A 277 20.84 2.11 -14.46
CA GLY A 277 20.44 3.13 -13.47
C GLY A 277 19.34 2.66 -12.55
N LEU A 278 18.37 1.89 -13.07
CA LEU A 278 17.30 1.30 -12.25
C LEU A 278 17.85 0.35 -11.16
N TYR A 279 18.78 -0.53 -11.53
CA TYR A 279 19.39 -1.46 -10.57
C TYR A 279 20.17 -0.74 -9.48
N LEU A 280 20.95 0.27 -9.86
CA LEU A 280 21.73 1.09 -8.91
C LEU A 280 20.79 1.88 -7.98
N GLY A 281 19.79 2.56 -8.55
CA GLY A 281 18.81 3.32 -7.78
C GLY A 281 17.99 2.45 -6.83
N ALA A 282 17.50 1.31 -7.29
CA ALA A 282 16.78 0.33 -6.47
C ALA A 282 17.63 -0.18 -5.30
N THR A 283 18.90 -0.50 -5.54
CA THR A 283 19.83 -0.95 -4.50
C THR A 283 20.03 0.14 -3.44
N LEU A 284 20.18 1.40 -3.83
CA LEU A 284 20.31 2.52 -2.90
C LEU A 284 19.06 2.75 -2.07
N ILE A 285 17.86 2.68 -2.69
CA ILE A 285 16.57 2.84 -2.00
C ILE A 285 16.35 1.71 -0.99
N ILE A 286 16.61 0.46 -1.38
CA ILE A 286 16.48 -0.70 -0.49
C ILE A 286 17.45 -0.58 0.67
N GLY A 287 18.72 -0.26 0.40
CA GLY A 287 19.76 -0.05 1.43
C GLY A 287 19.37 1.05 2.41
N ALA A 288 18.89 2.18 1.90
CA ALA A 288 18.39 3.29 2.71
C ALA A 288 17.20 2.89 3.61
N ALA A 289 16.23 2.17 3.06
CA ALA A 289 15.07 1.74 3.82
C ALA A 289 15.44 0.71 4.91
N LEU A 290 16.35 -0.22 4.63
CA LEU A 290 16.89 -1.14 5.62
C LEU A 290 17.67 -0.41 6.73
N MET A 291 18.48 0.59 6.37
CA MET A 291 19.22 1.42 7.33
C MET A 291 18.28 2.24 8.23
N ALA A 292 17.20 2.78 7.67
CA ALA A 292 16.18 3.52 8.41
C ALA A 292 15.39 2.61 9.38
N GLY A 293 15.09 1.37 8.97
CA GLY A 293 14.32 0.39 9.75
C GLY A 293 15.12 -0.27 10.88
N HIS A 294 16.45 -0.22 10.84
CA HIS A 294 17.29 -0.89 11.83
C HIS A 294 17.20 -0.20 13.20
N LYS A 295 16.41 -0.79 14.10
CA LYS A 295 16.37 -0.39 15.51
C LYS A 295 17.73 -0.73 16.14
N GLY A 296 18.63 0.26 16.24
CA GLY A 296 19.81 0.06 17.05
C GLY A 296 19.40 -0.49 18.42
N LYS A 297 20.07 -1.57 18.87
CA LYS A 297 19.89 -2.12 20.22
C LYS A 297 19.86 -0.96 21.23
N ARG A 298 18.78 -0.83 21.98
CA ARG A 298 18.77 0.01 23.19
C ARG A 298 19.90 -0.53 24.08
N ARG A 299 20.98 0.25 24.21
CA ARG A 299 21.90 0.14 25.35
C ARG A 299 21.23 0.75 26.55
#